data_e0a7efb8636d890e0383832ad84f2250
#
_entry.id   e0a7efb8636d890e0383832ad84f2250
#
_cell.length_a   1.000
_cell.length_b   1.000
_cell.length_c   1.000
_cell.angle_alpha   90.00
_cell.angle_beta   90.00
_cell.angle_gamma   90.00
#
_symmetry.space_group_name_H-M   'P 1'
#
loop_
_entity.id
_entity.type
_entity.pdbx_description
1 polymer ?
#
loop_
_entity_poly.entity_id
_entity_poly.type
_entity_poly.pdbx_seq_one_letter_code
_entity_poly.pdbx_strand_id
1 'polypeptide(L)'
;MSLRPYPYNVAWDGKQTSPGITKLIELTKARWGTRSLGAYVNRNMNRNVTPPLKSVHATGNCFDCFYGIKKTEKENEKLARVIWDFLLHNSETLGISLVNWYAFGTYGATYKSSRGESKLGVRIHSSDAESAGSYQGTPAWLHIELDVAMSKDAAKFARAWASIPYP
;
A
#
# COMPACT_ATOMS: atom_id res chain seq x y z
N MET A 1 13.97 3.24 12.53
CA MET A 1 13.70 3.16 11.08
C MET A 1 14.50 4.24 10.38
N SER A 2 15.27 3.86 9.38
CA SER A 2 15.95 4.83 8.51
C SER A 2 14.96 5.39 7.49
N LEU A 3 15.09 6.69 7.16
CA LEU A 3 14.34 7.29 6.07
C LEU A 3 14.78 6.65 4.75
N ARG A 4 13.82 6.19 3.97
CA ARG A 4 14.05 5.67 2.62
C ARG A 4 13.41 6.60 1.60
N PRO A 5 14.09 6.91 0.47
CA PRO A 5 13.49 7.71 -0.59
C PRO A 5 12.16 7.11 -1.05
N TYR A 6 11.17 7.96 -1.31
CA TYR A 6 9.92 7.53 -1.90
C TYR A 6 10.07 7.52 -3.44
N PRO A 7 9.99 6.33 -4.10
CA PRO A 7 10.31 6.18 -5.52
C PRO A 7 9.12 6.51 -6.43
N TYR A 8 8.41 7.58 -6.15
CA TYR A 8 7.26 7.96 -6.96
C TYR A 8 7.61 8.05 -8.45
N ASN A 9 6.78 7.47 -9.32
CA ASN A 9 6.92 7.42 -10.77
C ASN A 9 8.07 6.55 -11.32
N VAL A 10 8.77 5.77 -10.51
CA VAL A 10 9.76 4.81 -11.02
C VAL A 10 9.05 3.50 -11.32
N ALA A 11 8.77 3.27 -12.61
CA ALA A 11 8.21 2.00 -13.07
C ALA A 11 9.24 0.87 -13.04
N TRP A 12 8.78 -0.38 -12.83
CA TRP A 12 9.66 -1.53 -13.01
C TRP A 12 9.80 -1.90 -14.50
N ASP A 13 8.73 -1.90 -15.28
CA ASP A 13 8.71 -1.99 -16.75
C ASP A 13 7.62 -1.12 -17.40
N GLY A 14 6.70 -0.59 -16.62
CA GLY A 14 5.63 0.33 -17.05
C GLY A 14 4.50 -0.33 -17.86
N LYS A 15 4.41 -1.67 -17.90
CA LYS A 15 3.47 -2.39 -18.78
C LYS A 15 2.57 -3.38 -18.04
N GLN A 16 2.93 -3.80 -16.84
CA GLN A 16 2.21 -4.83 -16.09
C GLN A 16 2.52 -4.73 -14.59
N THR A 17 1.80 -5.52 -13.79
CA THR A 17 2.08 -5.69 -12.36
C THR A 17 3.47 -6.29 -12.17
N SER A 18 4.23 -5.72 -11.24
CA SER A 18 5.58 -6.20 -10.95
C SER A 18 5.57 -7.58 -10.26
N PRO A 19 6.65 -8.37 -10.42
CA PRO A 19 6.77 -9.68 -9.78
C PRO A 19 6.62 -9.64 -8.24
N GLY A 20 7.19 -8.61 -7.59
CA GLY A 20 7.10 -8.42 -6.15
C GLY A 20 5.68 -8.11 -5.69
N ILE A 21 4.95 -7.28 -6.42
CA ILE A 21 3.52 -7.01 -6.12
C ILE A 21 2.68 -8.27 -6.33
N THR A 22 2.90 -9.03 -7.38
CA THR A 22 2.23 -10.32 -7.58
C THR A 22 2.45 -11.23 -6.37
N LYS A 23 3.70 -11.33 -5.89
CA LYS A 23 4.04 -12.11 -4.71
C LYS A 23 3.40 -11.56 -3.42
N LEU A 24 3.35 -10.24 -3.23
CA LEU A 24 2.67 -9.61 -2.10
C LEU A 24 1.17 -9.93 -2.08
N ILE A 25 0.50 -9.89 -3.24
CA ILE A 25 -0.91 -10.29 -3.38
C ILE A 25 -1.13 -11.75 -2.94
N GLU A 26 -0.28 -12.67 -3.40
CA GLU A 26 -0.33 -14.08 -3.02
C GLU A 26 -0.17 -14.26 -1.50
N LEU A 27 0.83 -13.62 -0.91
CA LEU A 27 1.16 -13.77 0.50
C LEU A 27 0.12 -13.12 1.43
N THR A 28 -0.41 -11.95 1.07
CA THR A 28 -1.51 -11.33 1.83
C THR A 28 -2.80 -12.13 1.75
N LYS A 29 -3.10 -12.71 0.57
CA LYS A 29 -4.22 -13.64 0.40
C LYS A 29 -4.04 -14.90 1.25
N ALA A 30 -2.87 -15.51 1.22
CA ALA A 30 -2.59 -16.72 2.00
C ALA A 30 -2.68 -16.48 3.51
N ARG A 31 -2.20 -15.32 3.98
CA ARG A 31 -2.14 -15.00 5.42
C ARG A 31 -3.47 -14.52 5.98
N TRP A 32 -4.22 -13.70 5.25
CA TRP A 32 -5.40 -13.00 5.77
C TRP A 32 -6.67 -13.21 4.95
N GLY A 33 -6.59 -13.91 3.81
CA GLY A 33 -7.73 -14.12 2.91
C GLY A 33 -8.09 -12.90 2.05
N THR A 34 -7.23 -11.88 1.98
CA THR A 34 -7.46 -10.65 1.22
C THR A 34 -7.58 -10.90 -0.28
N ARG A 35 -8.10 -9.91 -1.00
CA ARG A 35 -8.20 -9.95 -2.47
C ARG A 35 -7.55 -8.69 -3.06
N SER A 36 -7.08 -8.76 -4.29
CA SER A 36 -6.68 -7.57 -5.06
C SER A 36 -7.90 -6.98 -5.76
N LEU A 37 -8.11 -5.67 -5.62
CA LEU A 37 -9.07 -4.91 -6.43
C LEU A 37 -8.45 -4.37 -7.72
N GLY A 38 -7.12 -4.40 -7.82
CA GLY A 38 -6.37 -3.98 -8.97
C GLY A 38 -4.92 -3.70 -8.61
N ALA A 39 -4.02 -3.91 -9.56
CA ALA A 39 -2.61 -3.62 -9.42
C ALA A 39 -2.15 -2.69 -10.53
N TYR A 40 -1.91 -3.20 -11.73
CA TYR A 40 -1.50 -2.38 -12.87
C TYR A 40 -2.69 -1.78 -13.60
N VAL A 41 -2.64 -0.47 -13.84
CA VAL A 41 -3.52 0.23 -14.80
C VAL A 41 -2.80 1.46 -15.36
N ASN A 42 -2.69 1.55 -16.69
CA ASN A 42 -2.07 2.71 -17.34
C ASN A 42 -3.06 3.87 -17.42
N ARG A 43 -3.15 4.66 -16.37
CA ARG A 43 -4.00 5.86 -16.30
C ARG A 43 -3.29 7.03 -15.62
N ASN A 44 -3.81 8.21 -15.79
CA ASN A 44 -3.40 9.38 -15.01
C ASN A 44 -4.04 9.33 -13.60
N MET A 45 -3.50 10.09 -12.67
CA MET A 45 -4.12 10.33 -11.37
C MET A 45 -5.47 11.04 -11.55
N ASN A 46 -6.39 10.78 -10.62
CA ASN A 46 -7.70 11.46 -10.57
C ASN A 46 -7.60 12.90 -10.01
N ARG A 47 -6.44 13.53 -10.10
CA ARG A 47 -6.22 14.92 -9.65
C ARG A 47 -6.07 15.80 -10.87
N ASN A 48 -6.73 16.97 -10.84
CA ASN A 48 -6.57 18.00 -11.84
C ASN A 48 -5.23 18.73 -11.63
N VAL A 49 -4.15 18.14 -12.13
CA VAL A 49 -2.81 18.74 -12.15
C VAL A 49 -2.33 18.86 -13.60
N THR A 50 -1.64 19.96 -13.89
CA THR A 50 -1.09 20.22 -15.22
C THR A 50 0.43 20.32 -15.12
N PRO A 51 1.21 19.52 -15.90
CA PRO A 51 0.74 18.41 -16.75
C PRO A 51 0.17 17.24 -15.93
N PRO A 52 -0.69 16.39 -16.54
CA PRO A 52 -1.27 15.25 -15.85
C PRO A 52 -0.20 14.29 -15.35
N LEU A 53 -0.28 13.90 -14.07
CA LEU A 53 0.62 12.92 -13.48
C LEU A 53 0.07 11.50 -13.65
N LYS A 54 0.95 10.55 -13.94
CA LYS A 54 0.59 9.13 -13.97
C LYS A 54 0.23 8.62 -12.58
N SER A 55 -0.78 7.76 -12.50
CA SER A 55 -1.08 7.01 -11.30
C SER A 55 0.07 6.07 -10.95
N VAL A 56 0.32 5.83 -9.67
CA VAL A 56 1.31 4.82 -9.24
C VAL A 56 0.94 3.43 -9.76
N HIS A 57 -0.33 3.13 -9.96
CA HIS A 57 -0.75 1.88 -10.63
C HIS A 57 -0.12 1.71 -12.02
N ALA A 58 0.16 2.80 -12.73
CA ALA A 58 0.85 2.74 -14.02
C ALA A 58 2.33 2.35 -13.93
N THR A 59 2.90 2.33 -12.74
CA THR A 59 4.28 1.83 -12.50
C THR A 59 4.34 0.32 -12.29
N GLY A 60 3.21 -0.33 -11.96
CA GLY A 60 3.15 -1.73 -11.58
C GLY A 60 3.65 -2.04 -10.16
N ASN A 61 4.02 -1.02 -9.37
CA ASN A 61 4.64 -1.18 -8.05
C ASN A 61 3.65 -1.07 -6.89
N CYS A 62 2.36 -1.15 -7.14
CA CYS A 62 1.32 -1.08 -6.12
C CYS A 62 0.14 -2.00 -6.40
N PHE A 63 -0.70 -2.18 -5.40
CA PHE A 63 -2.02 -2.79 -5.55
C PHE A 63 -2.99 -2.30 -4.47
N ASP A 64 -4.28 -2.46 -4.75
CA ASP A 64 -5.35 -2.20 -3.80
C ASP A 64 -5.74 -3.52 -3.11
N CYS A 65 -5.35 -3.64 -1.83
CA CYS A 65 -5.54 -4.81 -0.99
C CYS A 65 -6.91 -4.75 -0.31
N PHE A 66 -7.88 -5.49 -0.84
CA PHE A 66 -9.22 -5.54 -0.28
C PHE A 66 -9.28 -6.43 0.96
N TYR A 67 -9.71 -5.85 2.08
CA TYR A 67 -9.89 -6.51 3.37
C TYR A 67 -11.36 -6.66 3.79
N GLY A 68 -12.32 -6.20 3.00
CA GLY A 68 -13.76 -6.29 3.25
C GLY A 68 -14.31 -7.71 3.08
N ILE A 69 -13.73 -8.68 3.78
CA ILE A 69 -14.00 -10.13 3.63
C ILE A 69 -14.69 -10.74 4.83
N LYS A 70 -14.88 -9.99 5.91
CA LYS A 70 -15.56 -10.42 7.13
C LYS A 70 -17.04 -10.02 7.09
N LYS A 71 -17.82 -10.59 8.00
CA LYS A 71 -19.27 -10.38 8.05
C LYS A 71 -19.66 -8.96 8.50
N THR A 72 -18.84 -8.33 9.32
CA THR A 72 -19.13 -7.00 9.87
C THR A 72 -18.03 -5.99 9.56
N GLU A 73 -18.39 -4.70 9.50
CA GLU A 73 -17.42 -3.60 9.34
C GLU A 73 -16.38 -3.57 10.46
N LYS A 74 -16.79 -3.82 11.69
CA LYS A 74 -15.89 -3.87 12.86
C LYS A 74 -14.83 -4.97 12.73
N GLU A 75 -15.19 -6.14 12.20
CA GLU A 75 -14.24 -7.23 11.94
C GLU A 75 -13.29 -6.89 10.79
N ASN A 76 -13.80 -6.22 9.75
CA ASN A 76 -12.99 -5.73 8.64
C ASN A 76 -12.01 -4.66 9.10
N GLU A 77 -12.41 -3.73 9.96
CA GLU A 77 -11.53 -2.71 10.54
C GLU A 77 -10.41 -3.35 11.40
N LYS A 78 -10.73 -4.35 12.21
CA LYS A 78 -9.72 -5.11 12.97
C LYS A 78 -8.73 -5.80 12.04
N LEU A 79 -9.21 -6.40 10.96
CA LEU A 79 -8.33 -7.03 9.96
C LEU A 79 -7.45 -5.99 9.27
N ALA A 80 -8.02 -4.86 8.88
CA ALA A 80 -7.26 -3.76 8.29
C ALA A 80 -6.16 -3.27 9.24
N ARG A 81 -6.45 -3.15 10.54
CA ARG A 81 -5.47 -2.78 11.57
C ARG A 81 -4.32 -3.77 11.64
N VAL A 82 -4.62 -5.07 11.67
CA VAL A 82 -3.60 -6.12 11.69
C VAL A 82 -2.69 -6.05 10.46
N ILE A 83 -3.27 -5.87 9.27
CA ILE A 83 -2.49 -5.76 8.02
C ILE A 83 -1.64 -4.48 8.04
N TRP A 84 -2.24 -3.34 8.40
CA TRP A 84 -1.56 -2.06 8.52
C TRP A 84 -0.36 -2.12 9.46
N ASP A 85 -0.59 -2.59 10.69
CA ASP A 85 0.46 -2.68 11.70
C ASP A 85 1.59 -3.62 11.25
N PHE A 86 1.26 -4.77 10.67
CA PHE A 86 2.24 -5.69 10.12
C PHE A 86 3.10 -5.04 9.02
N LEU A 87 2.48 -4.36 8.05
CA LEU A 87 3.18 -3.72 6.96
C LEU A 87 4.08 -2.58 7.44
N LEU A 88 3.62 -1.79 8.40
CA LEU A 88 4.39 -0.67 8.93
C LEU A 88 5.57 -1.12 9.77
N HIS A 89 5.36 -2.04 10.71
CA HIS A 89 6.46 -2.56 11.55
C HIS A 89 7.54 -3.25 10.72
N ASN A 90 7.18 -3.84 9.59
CA ASN A 90 8.11 -4.55 8.71
C ASN A 90 8.42 -3.79 7.42
N SER A 91 8.11 -2.49 7.38
CA SER A 91 8.19 -1.71 6.14
C SER A 91 9.60 -1.64 5.54
N GLU A 92 10.63 -1.62 6.37
CA GLU A 92 12.03 -1.62 5.92
C GLU A 92 12.42 -2.98 5.33
N THR A 93 12.12 -4.07 6.02
CA THR A 93 12.39 -5.44 5.57
C THR A 93 11.65 -5.78 4.28
N LEU A 94 10.39 -5.36 4.17
CA LEU A 94 9.52 -5.64 3.03
C LEU A 94 9.64 -4.62 1.89
N GLY A 95 10.39 -3.53 2.08
CA GLY A 95 10.47 -2.47 1.09
C GLY A 95 9.13 -1.74 0.86
N ILE A 96 8.26 -1.68 1.87
CA ILE A 96 7.01 -0.92 1.77
C ILE A 96 7.35 0.56 1.65
N SER A 97 6.96 1.19 0.55
CA SER A 97 7.23 2.61 0.30
C SER A 97 6.07 3.51 0.69
N LEU A 98 4.84 3.01 0.56
CA LEU A 98 3.63 3.72 0.96
C LEU A 98 2.51 2.74 1.31
N VAL A 99 1.70 3.11 2.30
CA VAL A 99 0.39 2.50 2.54
C VAL A 99 -0.62 3.61 2.79
N ASN A 100 -1.73 3.61 2.05
CA ASN A 100 -2.90 4.43 2.35
C ASN A 100 -3.99 3.57 2.96
N TRP A 101 -4.52 4.00 4.11
CA TRP A 101 -5.72 3.43 4.70
C TRP A 101 -6.83 4.49 4.70
N TYR A 102 -7.69 4.43 3.70
CA TYR A 102 -8.73 5.43 3.47
C TYR A 102 -9.79 5.47 4.55
N ALA A 103 -10.13 4.33 5.14
CA ALA A 103 -11.13 4.22 6.22
C ALA A 103 -10.55 4.42 7.63
N PHE A 104 -9.31 4.88 7.77
CA PHE A 104 -8.73 5.17 9.07
C PHE A 104 -9.30 6.47 9.63
N GLY A 105 -10.10 6.38 10.72
CA GLY A 105 -10.76 7.56 11.27
C GLY A 105 -11.65 8.23 10.23
N THR A 106 -11.77 9.56 10.30
CA THR A 106 -12.66 10.33 9.42
C THR A 106 -12.07 10.56 8.03
N TYR A 107 -10.75 10.81 7.94
CA TYR A 107 -10.12 11.29 6.70
C TYR A 107 -9.00 10.38 6.18
N GLY A 108 -8.82 9.22 6.80
CA GLY A 108 -7.78 8.27 6.42
C GLY A 108 -6.42 8.54 7.07
N ALA A 109 -5.49 7.63 6.79
CA ALA A 109 -4.08 7.73 7.18
C ALA A 109 -3.16 7.25 6.06
N THR A 110 -1.96 7.81 6.01
CA THR A 110 -0.94 7.43 5.04
C THR A 110 0.39 7.19 5.74
N TYR A 111 0.97 6.01 5.56
CA TYR A 111 2.40 5.76 5.78
C TYR A 111 3.18 6.13 4.52
N LYS A 112 4.38 6.70 4.69
CA LYS A 112 5.30 6.96 3.58
C LYS A 112 6.75 6.80 4.04
N SER A 113 7.54 6.02 3.33
CA SER A 113 8.93 5.68 3.68
C SER A 113 9.87 6.87 3.80
N SER A 114 9.57 7.99 3.12
CA SER A 114 10.35 9.23 3.16
C SER A 114 9.95 10.19 4.28
N ARG A 115 8.94 9.88 5.08
CA ARG A 115 8.55 10.70 6.23
C ARG A 115 9.34 10.30 7.46
N GLY A 116 9.90 11.29 8.15
CA GLY A 116 10.61 11.06 9.42
C GLY A 116 9.70 10.70 10.58
N GLU A 117 10.23 10.20 11.41
CA GLU A 117 10.37 9.62 12.74
C GLU A 117 9.24 9.69 13.71
N SER A 118 8.58 10.80 13.91
CA SER A 118 7.76 11.04 15.10
C SER A 118 6.51 10.15 15.17
N LYS A 119 6.14 9.47 14.08
CA LYS A 119 4.96 8.58 13.99
C LYS A 119 5.17 7.43 13.02
N LEU A 120 6.37 6.85 12.99
CA LEU A 120 6.69 5.75 12.07
C LEU A 120 6.41 6.07 10.58
N GLY A 121 6.57 7.33 10.15
CA GLY A 121 6.24 7.75 8.80
C GLY A 121 4.74 7.91 8.51
N VAL A 122 3.90 7.83 9.54
CA VAL A 122 2.44 7.94 9.42
C VAL A 122 1.97 9.37 9.50
N ARG A 123 1.07 9.76 8.60
CA ARG A 123 0.26 10.97 8.69
C ARG A 123 -1.21 10.56 8.80
N ILE A 124 -1.87 11.00 9.86
CA ILE A 124 -3.33 10.94 9.99
C ILE A 124 -3.87 12.22 9.36
N HIS A 125 -4.79 12.07 8.43
CA HIS A 125 -5.35 13.21 7.71
C HIS A 125 -6.42 13.92 8.54
N SER A 126 -6.47 15.25 8.43
CA SER A 126 -7.36 16.11 9.22
C SER A 126 -8.48 16.74 8.40
N SER A 127 -8.46 16.58 7.07
CA SER A 127 -9.46 17.13 6.16
C SER A 127 -9.54 16.34 4.86
N ASP A 128 -10.63 16.49 4.11
CA ASP A 128 -10.78 15.92 2.77
C ASP A 128 -9.70 16.38 1.79
N ALA A 129 -9.24 17.61 1.91
CA ALA A 129 -8.19 18.15 1.06
C ALA A 129 -6.84 17.45 1.27
N GLU A 130 -6.61 16.91 2.46
CA GLU A 130 -5.40 16.16 2.81
C GLU A 130 -5.54 14.67 2.54
N SER A 131 -6.77 14.16 2.46
CA SER A 131 -6.99 12.73 2.27
C SER A 131 -6.37 12.26 0.96
N ALA A 132 -5.83 11.06 0.97
CA ALA A 132 -5.18 10.47 -0.21
C ALA A 132 -6.15 10.21 -1.38
N GLY A 133 -7.43 10.48 -1.18
CA GLY A 133 -8.51 10.45 -2.14
C GLY A 133 -9.83 10.66 -1.39
N SER A 134 -10.65 11.60 -1.85
CA SER A 134 -12.02 11.72 -1.37
C SER A 134 -12.81 10.49 -1.83
N TYR A 135 -12.97 9.53 -0.94
CA TYR A 135 -13.81 8.37 -1.20
C TYR A 135 -15.20 8.63 -0.61
N GLN A 136 -16.19 8.66 -1.47
CA GLN A 136 -17.58 8.55 -1.02
C GLN A 136 -17.85 7.08 -0.69
N GLY A 137 -18.18 6.78 0.56
CA GLY A 137 -18.44 5.44 1.06
C GLY A 137 -17.41 4.94 2.06
N THR A 138 -17.53 3.67 2.46
CA THR A 138 -16.60 3.02 3.38
C THR A 138 -15.60 2.16 2.58
N PRO A 139 -14.46 2.72 2.18
CA PRO A 139 -13.48 1.97 1.39
C PRO A 139 -12.89 0.84 2.23
N ALA A 140 -13.01 -0.40 1.75
CA ALA A 140 -12.55 -1.58 2.44
C ALA A 140 -11.25 -2.14 1.86
N TRP A 141 -10.32 -1.26 1.46
CA TRP A 141 -8.99 -1.65 0.97
C TRP A 141 -7.88 -0.72 1.46
N LEU A 142 -6.67 -1.27 1.48
CA LEU A 142 -5.42 -0.53 1.64
C LEU A 142 -4.76 -0.40 0.27
N HIS A 143 -4.31 0.81 -0.09
CA HIS A 143 -3.41 0.98 -1.21
C HIS A 143 -1.98 0.77 -0.73
N ILE A 144 -1.25 -0.19 -1.32
CA ILE A 144 0.07 -0.61 -0.87
C ILE A 144 1.07 -0.48 -2.02
N GLU A 145 2.21 0.17 -1.75
CA GLU A 145 3.30 0.34 -2.72
C GLU A 145 4.59 -0.30 -2.21
N LEU A 146 5.32 -0.93 -3.12
CA LEU A 146 6.68 -1.42 -2.89
C LEU A 146 7.72 -0.48 -3.51
N ASP A 147 8.91 -0.48 -2.94
CA ASP A 147 10.07 0.08 -3.61
C ASP A 147 10.48 -0.76 -4.83
N VAL A 148 11.27 -0.16 -5.72
CA VAL A 148 11.65 -0.78 -7.00
C VAL A 148 12.47 -2.06 -6.80
N ALA A 149 13.29 -2.13 -5.76
CA ALA A 149 14.15 -3.28 -5.50
C ALA A 149 13.34 -4.53 -5.11
N MET A 150 12.29 -4.35 -4.29
CA MET A 150 11.37 -5.42 -3.92
C MET A 150 10.35 -5.72 -5.02
N SER A 151 9.93 -4.70 -5.77
CA SER A 151 9.02 -4.88 -6.92
C SER A 151 9.63 -5.76 -8.02
N LYS A 152 10.92 -5.60 -8.32
CA LYS A 152 11.59 -6.35 -9.39
C LYS A 152 11.87 -7.81 -9.07
N ASP A 153 11.89 -8.21 -7.81
CA ASP A 153 12.37 -9.53 -7.39
C ASP A 153 11.40 -10.21 -6.42
N ALA A 154 10.52 -11.05 -6.98
CA ALA A 154 9.55 -11.83 -6.21
C ALA A 154 10.21 -12.79 -5.20
N ALA A 155 11.38 -13.36 -5.54
CA ALA A 155 12.09 -14.28 -4.66
C ALA A 155 12.71 -13.54 -3.47
N LYS A 156 13.30 -12.36 -3.71
CA LYS A 156 13.78 -11.47 -2.65
C LYS A 156 12.65 -11.07 -1.72
N PHE A 157 11.51 -10.66 -2.27
CA PHE A 157 10.33 -10.29 -1.48
C PHE A 157 9.82 -11.47 -0.64
N ALA A 158 9.72 -12.68 -1.23
CA ALA A 158 9.28 -13.89 -0.53
C ALA A 158 10.22 -14.25 0.63
N ARG A 159 11.55 -14.17 0.44
CA ARG A 159 12.52 -14.38 1.52
C ARG A 159 12.38 -13.35 2.64
N ALA A 160 12.22 -12.08 2.30
CA ALA A 160 12.00 -11.02 3.27
C ALA A 160 10.71 -11.25 4.09
N TRP A 161 9.63 -11.64 3.43
CA TRP A 161 8.38 -12.00 4.10
C TRP A 161 8.53 -13.20 5.05
N ALA A 162 9.22 -14.26 4.58
CA ALA A 162 9.44 -15.46 5.38
C ALA A 162 10.37 -15.24 6.59
N SER A 163 11.22 -14.21 6.57
CA SER A 163 12.08 -13.86 7.70
C SER A 163 11.36 -13.16 8.86
N ILE A 164 10.11 -12.73 8.65
CA ILE A 164 9.31 -12.05 9.67
C ILE A 164 8.66 -13.12 10.56
N PRO A 165 8.92 -13.10 11.86
CA PRO A 165 8.31 -14.04 12.79
C PRO A 165 6.77 -14.00 12.70
N TYR A 166 6.15 -15.15 12.77
CA TYR A 166 4.71 -15.23 12.99
C TYR A 166 4.44 -14.81 14.45
N PRO A 167 3.54 -13.83 14.69
CA PRO A 167 3.13 -13.52 16.05
C PRO A 167 2.29 -14.65 16.64
#